data_ddeb795cf4e56f286c1f0e7ad8f73b47
#
_entry.id   ddeb795cf4e56f286c1f0e7ad8f73b47
#
_cell.length_a   1.000
_cell.length_b   1.000
_cell.length_c   1.000
_cell.angle_alpha   90.00
_cell.angle_beta   90.00
_cell.angle_gamma   90.00
#
_symmetry.space_group_name_H-M   'P 1'
#
loop_
_entity.id
_entity.type
_entity.pdbx_description
1 polymer ?
#
loop_
_entity_poly.entity_id
_entity_poly.type
_entity_poly.pdbx_seq_one_letter_code
_entity_poly.pdbx_strand_id
1 'polypeptide(L)'
;MIRPLLRFFGRLIIRYLNKPILNYRSYQFIPLAELESCLQPGDVLLVEGNQRISSAIKYLTQSTWSHAAYYVGRDAGLRDKYGHPAALVEADLADGVIAASLTKYLGYNTRICRPALITDADCDIVSNYIINSIGQSYDVKNVVDLARYLMPQPPVPVRWRRRMIALGSGEPTQAICSTLIARAFQSVRYPILPDFTRENQR
;
A
#
# COMPACT_ATOMS: atom_id res chain seq x y z
N MET A 1 -31.54 -5.00 0.17
CA MET A 1 -31.07 -6.41 0.10
C MET A 1 -29.77 -6.61 -0.71
N ILE A 2 -29.34 -5.70 -1.59
CA ILE A 2 -28.13 -5.87 -2.44
C ILE A 2 -26.80 -5.70 -1.67
N ARG A 3 -26.76 -4.86 -0.62
CA ARG A 3 -25.52 -4.57 0.16
C ARG A 3 -24.86 -5.77 0.88
N PRO A 4 -25.59 -6.73 1.51
CA PRO A 4 -24.94 -7.87 2.16
C PRO A 4 -24.34 -8.85 1.16
N LEU A 5 -24.95 -9.02 -0.01
CA LEU A 5 -24.47 -9.90 -1.08
C LEU A 5 -23.14 -9.36 -1.68
N LEU A 6 -23.08 -8.06 -1.96
CA LEU A 6 -21.87 -7.38 -2.42
C LEU A 6 -20.72 -7.49 -1.41
N ARG A 7 -21.01 -7.38 -0.11
CA ARG A 7 -20.00 -7.57 0.96
C ARG A 7 -19.50 -9.02 1.02
N PHE A 8 -20.39 -9.98 0.82
CA PHE A 8 -20.02 -11.40 0.78
C PHE A 8 -19.08 -11.70 -0.39
N PHE A 9 -19.44 -11.29 -1.61
CA PHE A 9 -18.59 -11.46 -2.79
C PHE A 9 -17.27 -10.69 -2.67
N GLY A 10 -17.29 -9.47 -2.13
CA GLY A 10 -16.08 -8.70 -1.87
C GLY A 10 -15.11 -9.44 -0.95
N ARG A 11 -15.59 -10.04 0.14
CA ARG A 11 -14.76 -10.85 1.05
C ARG A 11 -14.17 -12.08 0.37
N LEU A 12 -14.94 -12.72 -0.50
CA LEU A 12 -14.48 -13.90 -1.27
C LEU A 12 -13.35 -13.54 -2.23
N ILE A 13 -13.51 -12.39 -2.92
CA ILE A 13 -12.48 -11.84 -3.81
C ILE A 13 -11.21 -11.47 -3.01
N ILE A 14 -11.34 -10.75 -1.91
CA ILE A 14 -10.20 -10.39 -1.04
C ILE A 14 -9.48 -11.66 -0.57
N ARG A 15 -10.23 -12.69 -0.13
CA ARG A 15 -9.65 -13.96 0.30
C ARG A 15 -8.90 -14.67 -0.83
N TYR A 16 -9.39 -14.60 -2.05
CA TYR A 16 -8.71 -15.15 -3.24
C TYR A 16 -7.44 -14.37 -3.59
N LEU A 17 -7.49 -13.04 -3.52
CA LEU A 17 -6.38 -12.15 -3.83
C LEU A 17 -5.25 -12.22 -2.81
N ASN A 18 -5.59 -12.49 -1.56
CA ASN A 18 -4.62 -12.61 -0.46
C ASN A 18 -3.94 -14.00 -0.40
N LYS A 19 -4.29 -14.93 -1.31
CA LYS A 19 -3.60 -16.22 -1.35
C LYS A 19 -2.13 -16.05 -1.77
N PRO A 20 -1.19 -16.70 -1.06
CA PRO A 20 0.22 -16.64 -1.41
C PRO A 20 0.49 -17.31 -2.77
N ILE A 21 1.53 -16.86 -3.43
CA ILE A 21 2.06 -17.43 -4.67
C ILE A 21 3.10 -18.46 -4.29
N LEU A 22 3.00 -19.67 -4.85
CA LEU A 22 3.86 -20.82 -4.52
C LEU A 22 5.34 -20.61 -4.84
N ASN A 23 5.69 -19.70 -5.75
CA ASN A 23 7.06 -19.49 -6.24
C ASN A 23 7.72 -18.23 -5.71
N TYR A 24 7.22 -17.67 -4.60
CA TYR A 24 7.89 -16.51 -3.98
C TYR A 24 9.22 -16.97 -3.37
N ARG A 25 10.30 -16.27 -3.74
CA ARG A 25 11.63 -16.46 -3.13
C ARG A 25 12.03 -15.18 -2.40
N SER A 26 12.23 -15.28 -1.10
CA SER A 26 12.93 -14.23 -0.36
C SER A 26 14.43 -14.37 -0.64
N TYR A 27 15.03 -13.30 -1.11
CA TYR A 27 16.49 -13.23 -1.34
C TYR A 27 17.21 -12.60 -0.15
N GLN A 28 16.45 -11.95 0.74
CA GLN A 28 16.98 -11.25 1.89
C GLN A 28 16.43 -11.89 3.16
N PHE A 29 17.32 -12.37 4.00
CA PHE A 29 17.02 -12.72 5.37
C PHE A 29 17.66 -11.66 6.27
N ILE A 30 16.92 -10.62 6.59
CA ILE A 30 17.38 -9.58 7.52
C ILE A 30 16.79 -9.93 8.88
N PRO A 31 17.62 -10.13 9.92
CA PRO A 31 17.14 -10.29 11.28
C PRO A 31 16.33 -9.08 11.74
N LEU A 32 15.30 -9.31 12.56
CA LEU A 32 14.42 -8.22 13.03
C LEU A 32 15.22 -7.09 13.69
N ALA A 33 16.19 -7.43 14.53
CA ALA A 33 17.02 -6.45 15.22
C ALA A 33 17.83 -5.57 14.26
N GLU A 34 18.30 -6.14 13.15
CA GLU A 34 19.04 -5.40 12.14
C GLU A 34 18.10 -4.46 11.36
N LEU A 35 16.92 -4.96 10.94
CA LEU A 35 15.91 -4.13 10.28
C LEU A 35 15.48 -2.96 11.18
N GLU A 36 15.27 -3.23 12.48
CA GLU A 36 14.90 -2.20 13.46
C GLU A 36 15.99 -1.16 13.67
N SER A 37 17.25 -1.57 13.69
CA SER A 37 18.38 -0.65 13.88
C SER A 37 18.58 0.32 12.71
N CYS A 38 18.12 -0.07 11.51
CA CYS A 38 18.20 0.75 10.31
C CYS A 38 17.03 1.74 10.16
N LEU A 39 15.88 1.45 10.78
CA LEU A 39 14.66 2.23 10.62
C LEU A 39 14.65 3.46 11.55
N GLN A 40 14.17 4.58 11.02
CA GLN A 40 13.94 5.82 11.77
C GLN A 40 12.48 6.27 11.57
N PRO A 41 11.84 6.90 12.56
CA PRO A 41 10.52 7.51 12.36
C PRO A 41 10.51 8.39 11.12
N GLY A 42 9.48 8.25 10.29
CA GLY A 42 9.42 8.92 8.99
C GLY A 42 9.81 8.05 7.79
N ASP A 43 10.47 6.92 8.01
CA ASP A 43 10.84 6.01 6.93
C ASP A 43 9.61 5.30 6.33
N VAL A 44 9.68 5.04 5.03
CA VAL A 44 8.71 4.23 4.32
C VAL A 44 9.34 2.87 4.02
N LEU A 45 8.75 1.81 4.54
CA LEU A 45 9.14 0.43 4.25
C LEU A 45 8.39 -0.06 3.02
N LEU A 46 9.08 -0.22 1.90
CA LEU A 46 8.55 -0.88 0.72
C LEU A 46 8.71 -2.39 0.85
N VAL A 47 7.68 -3.12 0.44
CA VAL A 47 7.62 -4.58 0.57
C VAL A 47 7.30 -5.23 -0.76
N GLU A 48 8.07 -6.24 -1.12
CA GLU A 48 7.72 -7.14 -2.19
C GLU A 48 6.78 -8.24 -1.67
N GLY A 49 5.49 -8.02 -1.83
CA GLY A 49 4.49 -8.98 -1.37
C GLY A 49 4.49 -10.28 -2.18
N ASN A 50 4.09 -11.36 -1.52
CA ASN A 50 4.02 -12.70 -2.08
C ASN A 50 2.59 -13.16 -2.42
N GLN A 51 1.62 -12.28 -2.36
CA GLN A 51 0.22 -12.59 -2.62
C GLN A 51 -0.12 -12.39 -4.12
N ARG A 52 -1.24 -12.97 -4.55
CA ARG A 52 -1.73 -12.81 -5.95
C ARG A 52 -1.96 -11.36 -6.31
N ILE A 53 -2.52 -10.56 -5.38
CA ILE A 53 -2.71 -9.14 -5.57
C ILE A 53 -1.38 -8.40 -5.77
N SER A 54 -0.33 -8.84 -5.08
CA SER A 54 1.00 -8.25 -5.21
C SER A 54 1.55 -8.39 -6.63
N SER A 55 1.29 -9.52 -7.30
CA SER A 55 1.68 -9.70 -8.71
C SER A 55 0.97 -8.72 -9.63
N ALA A 56 -0.32 -8.48 -9.40
CA ALA A 56 -1.04 -7.50 -10.21
C ALA A 56 -0.53 -6.08 -9.99
N ILE A 57 -0.31 -5.70 -8.73
CA ILE A 57 0.23 -4.38 -8.41
C ILE A 57 1.60 -4.21 -9.06
N LYS A 58 2.51 -5.18 -8.92
CA LYS A 58 3.83 -5.16 -9.55
C LYS A 58 3.73 -5.00 -11.08
N TYR A 59 2.82 -5.72 -11.70
CA TYR A 59 2.60 -5.61 -13.15
C TYR A 59 2.07 -4.24 -13.57
N LEU A 60 1.07 -3.70 -12.86
CA LEU A 60 0.45 -2.41 -13.18
C LEU A 60 1.38 -1.22 -12.92
N THR A 61 2.15 -1.27 -11.83
CA THR A 61 3.07 -0.20 -11.45
C THR A 61 4.45 -0.33 -12.09
N GLN A 62 4.71 -1.44 -12.80
CA GLN A 62 6.03 -1.78 -13.35
C GLN A 62 7.14 -1.70 -12.29
N SER A 63 6.79 -2.08 -11.05
CA SER A 63 7.65 -2.02 -9.88
C SER A 63 7.81 -3.40 -9.23
N THR A 64 8.95 -3.63 -8.59
CA THR A 64 9.16 -4.80 -7.72
C THR A 64 8.32 -4.71 -6.44
N TRP A 65 8.03 -3.48 -5.99
CA TRP A 65 7.35 -3.22 -4.74
C TRP A 65 5.83 -3.21 -4.95
N SER A 66 5.12 -3.92 -4.11
CA SER A 66 3.66 -4.04 -4.19
C SER A 66 2.94 -3.51 -2.96
N HIS A 67 3.69 -3.14 -1.93
CA HIS A 67 3.14 -2.61 -0.69
C HIS A 67 4.09 -1.60 -0.07
N ALA A 68 3.52 -0.70 0.73
CA ALA A 68 4.26 0.32 1.47
C ALA A 68 3.65 0.47 2.87
N ALA A 69 4.50 0.56 3.88
CA ALA A 69 4.13 0.84 5.26
C ALA A 69 4.98 2.01 5.79
N TYR A 70 4.39 2.86 6.60
CA TYR A 70 5.07 4.00 7.20
C TYR A 70 5.56 3.62 8.59
N TYR A 71 6.82 3.90 8.90
CA TYR A 71 7.41 3.61 10.20
C TYR A 71 7.25 4.81 11.13
N VAL A 72 6.45 4.63 12.17
CA VAL A 72 6.18 5.66 13.19
C VAL A 72 7.09 5.57 14.41
N GLY A 73 7.92 4.51 14.49
CA GLY A 73 8.75 4.24 15.66
C GLY A 73 8.04 3.38 16.73
N ARG A 74 8.84 2.75 17.58
CA ARG A 74 8.33 1.92 18.69
C ARG A 74 7.68 2.73 19.80
N ASP A 75 8.20 3.93 20.00
CA ASP A 75 7.75 4.83 21.08
C ASP A 75 6.36 5.43 20.82
N ALA A 76 5.81 5.22 19.63
CA ALA A 76 4.43 5.60 19.30
C ALA A 76 3.37 4.83 20.14
N GLY A 77 3.76 3.79 20.86
CA GLY A 77 2.89 3.03 21.77
C GLY A 77 1.77 2.27 21.06
N LEU A 78 1.84 2.10 19.75
CA LEU A 78 0.81 1.42 18.96
C LEU A 78 0.84 -0.09 19.20
N ARG A 79 -0.34 -0.70 18.99
CA ARG A 79 -0.50 -2.15 19.01
C ARG A 79 -1.21 -2.62 17.76
N ASP A 80 -0.82 -3.78 17.24
CA ASP A 80 -1.53 -4.43 16.17
C ASP A 80 -2.87 -5.05 16.65
N LYS A 81 -3.64 -5.60 15.74
CA LYS A 81 -4.93 -6.23 16.04
C LYS A 81 -4.85 -7.46 16.96
N TYR A 82 -3.66 -7.97 17.19
CA TYR A 82 -3.41 -9.09 18.12
C TYR A 82 -2.84 -8.63 19.46
N GLY A 83 -2.67 -7.30 19.65
CA GLY A 83 -2.12 -6.72 20.87
C GLY A 83 -0.60 -6.68 20.93
N HIS A 84 0.11 -7.09 19.88
CA HIS A 84 1.57 -6.99 19.81
C HIS A 84 2.03 -5.55 19.59
N PRO A 85 3.22 -5.17 20.05
CA PRO A 85 3.82 -3.87 19.73
C PRO A 85 3.89 -3.66 18.23
N ALA A 86 3.43 -2.51 17.78
CA ALA A 86 3.40 -2.10 16.39
C ALA A 86 4.21 -0.83 16.21
N ALA A 87 4.99 -0.76 15.15
CA ALA A 87 5.81 0.38 14.79
C ALA A 87 5.57 0.86 13.35
N LEU A 88 4.70 0.15 12.62
CA LEU A 88 4.30 0.48 11.27
C LEU A 88 2.83 0.86 11.23
N VAL A 89 2.47 1.75 10.33
CA VAL A 89 1.09 2.01 9.92
C VAL A 89 0.97 1.78 8.43
N GLU A 90 -0.03 1.04 8.03
CA GLU A 90 -0.24 0.64 6.65
C GLU A 90 -1.72 0.59 6.28
N ALA A 91 -2.00 0.60 5.00
CA ALA A 91 -3.34 0.39 4.49
C ALA A 91 -3.48 -1.05 4.00
N ASP A 92 -4.29 -1.83 4.72
CA ASP A 92 -4.65 -3.21 4.39
C ASP A 92 -5.97 -3.26 3.62
N LEU A 93 -6.07 -4.18 2.65
CA LEU A 93 -7.26 -4.32 1.81
C LEU A 93 -8.50 -4.79 2.57
N ALA A 94 -8.31 -5.59 3.62
CA ALA A 94 -9.39 -6.17 4.39
C ALA A 94 -9.78 -5.31 5.59
N ASP A 95 -8.77 -4.77 6.27
CA ASP A 95 -8.90 -4.15 7.58
C ASP A 95 -8.81 -2.60 7.53
N GLY A 96 -8.52 -2.01 6.34
CA GLY A 96 -8.32 -0.57 6.19
C GLY A 96 -6.96 -0.10 6.70
N VAL A 97 -6.90 1.09 7.31
CA VAL A 97 -5.65 1.59 7.89
C VAL A 97 -5.44 0.96 9.26
N ILE A 98 -4.34 0.25 9.42
CA ILE A 98 -4.01 -0.51 10.62
C ILE A 98 -2.59 -0.23 11.10
N ALA A 99 -2.38 -0.43 12.41
CA ALA A 99 -1.05 -0.58 12.97
C ALA A 99 -0.54 -2.01 12.77
N ALA A 100 0.73 -2.17 12.40
CA ALA A 100 1.34 -3.45 12.11
C ALA A 100 2.69 -3.62 12.80
N SER A 101 2.99 -4.84 13.24
CA SER A 101 4.30 -5.20 13.77
C SER A 101 5.30 -5.40 12.63
N LEU A 102 6.56 -5.02 12.84
CA LEU A 102 7.67 -5.31 11.91
C LEU A 102 7.85 -6.81 11.67
N THR A 103 7.48 -7.64 12.63
CA THR A 103 7.54 -9.11 12.49
C THR A 103 6.68 -9.64 11.35
N LYS A 104 5.64 -8.89 10.93
CA LYS A 104 4.80 -9.22 9.77
C LYS A 104 5.62 -9.36 8.49
N TYR A 105 6.72 -8.64 8.38
CA TYR A 105 7.52 -8.54 7.16
C TYR A 105 8.83 -9.32 7.21
N LEU A 106 9.04 -10.11 8.27
CA LEU A 106 10.15 -11.07 8.30
C LEU A 106 10.02 -12.08 7.16
N GLY A 107 11.11 -12.28 6.44
CA GLY A 107 11.13 -13.18 5.27
C GLY A 107 10.57 -12.57 3.98
N TYR A 108 10.23 -11.30 3.96
CA TYR A 108 9.94 -10.55 2.74
C TYR A 108 11.16 -9.77 2.26
N ASN A 109 11.26 -9.57 0.95
CA ASN A 109 12.18 -8.58 0.42
C ASN A 109 11.65 -7.19 0.74
N THR A 110 12.46 -6.37 1.38
CA THR A 110 12.08 -5.04 1.83
C THR A 110 13.10 -3.99 1.41
N ARG A 111 12.66 -2.74 1.32
CA ARG A 111 13.51 -1.58 1.08
C ARG A 111 13.07 -0.43 1.97
N ILE A 112 14.03 0.14 2.68
CA ILE A 112 13.82 1.37 3.46
C ILE A 112 13.98 2.56 2.51
N CYS A 113 12.97 3.43 2.47
CA CYS A 113 13.03 4.71 1.77
C CYS A 113 12.92 5.82 2.80
N ARG A 114 14.01 6.58 2.97
CA ARG A 114 14.07 7.71 3.88
C ARG A 114 13.84 9.00 3.14
N PRO A 115 12.85 9.83 3.55
CA PRO A 115 12.62 11.13 2.96
C PRO A 115 13.85 12.04 3.18
N ALA A 116 14.38 12.56 2.09
CA ALA A 116 15.51 13.48 2.17
C ALA A 116 15.04 14.88 2.57
N LEU A 117 15.80 15.56 3.44
CA LEU A 117 15.56 16.97 3.80
C LEU A 117 14.20 17.25 4.46
N ILE A 118 13.49 16.25 4.96
CA ILE A 118 12.32 16.50 5.80
C ILE A 118 12.77 17.04 7.17
N THR A 119 12.06 18.03 7.69
CA THR A 119 12.33 18.52 9.04
C THR A 119 11.69 17.61 10.08
N ASP A 120 12.22 17.62 11.31
CA ASP A 120 11.61 16.85 12.41
C ASP A 120 10.15 17.26 12.65
N ALA A 121 9.87 18.56 12.58
CA ALA A 121 8.51 19.09 12.73
C ALA A 121 7.55 18.57 11.64
N ASP A 122 8.00 18.52 10.37
CA ASP A 122 7.20 17.97 9.28
C ASP A 122 7.03 16.44 9.44
N CYS A 123 8.07 15.75 9.90
CA CYS A 123 8.00 14.31 10.18
C CYS A 123 6.96 14.01 11.26
N ASP A 124 6.89 14.82 12.31
CA ASP A 124 5.87 14.70 13.37
C ASP A 124 4.45 14.94 12.83
N ILE A 125 4.27 15.95 11.96
CA ILE A 125 2.97 16.22 11.32
C ILE A 125 2.55 15.03 10.47
N VAL A 126 3.45 14.48 9.64
CA VAL A 126 3.20 13.32 8.79
C VAL A 126 2.85 12.09 9.64
N SER A 127 3.62 11.84 10.71
CA SER A 127 3.39 10.71 11.61
C SER A 127 2.04 10.82 12.31
N ASN A 128 1.69 12.00 12.82
CA ASN A 128 0.39 12.26 13.44
C ASN A 128 -0.77 12.08 12.44
N TYR A 129 -0.61 12.56 11.20
CA TYR A 129 -1.62 12.37 10.15
C TYR A 129 -1.88 10.87 9.91
N ILE A 130 -0.82 10.08 9.81
CA ILE A 130 -0.90 8.64 9.53
C ILE A 130 -1.49 7.89 10.72
N ILE A 131 -1.05 8.19 11.96
CA ILE A 131 -1.59 7.58 13.18
C ILE A 131 -3.08 7.87 13.34
N ASN A 132 -3.51 9.13 13.11
CA ASN A 132 -4.91 9.54 13.19
C ASN A 132 -5.79 8.93 12.08
N SER A 133 -5.17 8.36 11.04
CA SER A 133 -5.88 7.65 9.98
C SER A 133 -6.18 6.19 10.34
N ILE A 134 -5.64 5.66 11.43
CA ILE A 134 -5.89 4.28 11.87
C ILE A 134 -7.39 4.08 12.12
N GLY A 135 -7.93 2.96 11.62
CA GLY A 135 -9.35 2.63 11.69
C GLY A 135 -10.19 3.18 10.53
N GLN A 136 -9.62 4.01 9.65
CA GLN A 136 -10.32 4.39 8.43
C GLN A 136 -10.45 3.18 7.50
N SER A 137 -11.67 2.93 7.04
CA SER A 137 -11.95 1.85 6.07
C SER A 137 -11.82 2.38 4.66
N TYR A 138 -11.27 1.55 3.77
CA TYR A 138 -11.24 1.86 2.35
C TYR A 138 -12.53 1.46 1.64
N ASP A 139 -12.88 2.23 0.60
CA ASP A 139 -14.04 1.89 -0.25
C ASP A 139 -13.74 0.60 -1.02
N VAL A 140 -14.57 -0.41 -0.79
CA VAL A 140 -14.50 -1.73 -1.45
C VAL A 140 -14.55 -1.62 -2.99
N LYS A 141 -15.04 -0.49 -3.53
CA LYS A 141 -15.07 -0.24 -4.97
C LYS A 141 -13.69 -0.30 -5.61
N ASN A 142 -12.70 0.31 -4.96
CA ASN A 142 -11.32 0.31 -5.46
C ASN A 142 -10.71 -1.10 -5.49
N VAL A 143 -11.09 -1.96 -4.53
CA VAL A 143 -10.66 -3.37 -4.49
C VAL A 143 -11.31 -4.17 -5.62
N VAL A 144 -12.58 -3.92 -5.91
CA VAL A 144 -13.30 -4.58 -7.01
C VAL A 144 -12.73 -4.16 -8.36
N ASP A 145 -12.41 -2.88 -8.53
CA ASP A 145 -11.80 -2.39 -9.76
C ASP A 145 -10.40 -3.02 -9.98
N LEU A 146 -9.59 -3.13 -8.92
CA LEU A 146 -8.30 -3.83 -8.99
C LEU A 146 -8.47 -5.34 -9.29
N ALA A 147 -9.43 -6.00 -8.66
CA ALA A 147 -9.76 -7.41 -8.93
C ALA A 147 -10.19 -7.66 -10.38
N ARG A 148 -10.85 -6.68 -10.99
CA ARG A 148 -11.28 -6.75 -12.40
C ARG A 148 -10.09 -6.82 -13.38
N TYR A 149 -8.96 -6.22 -13.04
CA TYR A 149 -7.73 -6.36 -13.83
C TYR A 149 -7.08 -7.74 -13.70
N LEU A 150 -7.33 -8.45 -12.61
CA LEU A 150 -6.80 -9.79 -12.34
C LEU A 150 -7.65 -10.91 -12.93
N MET A 151 -8.90 -10.64 -13.27
CA MET A 151 -9.76 -11.64 -13.91
C MET A 151 -9.39 -11.76 -15.40
N PRO A 152 -9.36 -13.00 -15.95
CA PRO A 152 -9.25 -13.17 -17.39
C PRO A 152 -10.37 -12.37 -18.03
N GLN A 153 -10.01 -11.38 -18.84
CA GLN A 153 -10.98 -10.52 -19.47
C GLN A 153 -11.81 -11.36 -20.43
N PRO A 154 -13.16 -11.28 -20.37
CA PRO A 154 -13.99 -11.94 -21.35
C PRO A 154 -13.59 -11.46 -22.76
N PRO A 155 -13.74 -12.28 -23.80
CA PRO A 155 -13.40 -11.92 -25.17
C PRO A 155 -14.36 -10.85 -25.69
N VAL A 156 -14.14 -9.60 -25.26
CA VAL A 156 -14.92 -8.44 -25.72
C VAL A 156 -14.14 -7.67 -26.79
N PRO A 157 -14.81 -7.17 -27.83
CA PRO A 157 -14.19 -6.35 -28.85
C PRO A 157 -13.43 -5.15 -28.27
N VAL A 158 -12.27 -4.82 -28.85
CA VAL A 158 -11.33 -3.78 -28.36
C VAL A 158 -12.02 -2.42 -28.13
N ARG A 159 -13.05 -2.08 -28.95
CA ARG A 159 -13.85 -0.87 -28.80
C ARG A 159 -14.67 -0.80 -27.49
N TRP A 160 -15.02 -1.95 -26.92
CA TRP A 160 -15.78 -2.04 -25.67
C TRP A 160 -14.85 -2.04 -24.46
N ARG A 161 -13.60 -2.52 -24.63
CA ARG A 161 -12.57 -2.45 -23.57
C ARG A 161 -12.33 -1.03 -23.09
N ARG A 162 -12.20 -0.05 -24.01
CA ARG A 162 -12.02 1.36 -23.67
C ARG A 162 -13.22 1.94 -22.89
N ARG A 163 -14.45 1.57 -23.25
CA ARG A 163 -15.64 2.00 -22.51
C ARG A 163 -15.75 1.34 -21.14
N MET A 164 -15.36 0.08 -21.01
CA MET A 164 -15.36 -0.62 -19.72
C MET A 164 -14.27 -0.11 -18.78
N ILE A 165 -13.14 0.33 -19.28
CA ILE A 165 -12.09 1.00 -18.53
C ILE A 165 -12.56 2.40 -18.07
N ALA A 166 -13.29 3.12 -18.93
CA ALA A 166 -13.83 4.46 -18.63
C ALA A 166 -15.02 4.46 -17.65
N LEU A 167 -15.66 3.30 -17.40
CA LEU A 167 -16.75 3.13 -16.42
C LEU A 167 -16.23 2.77 -15.02
N GLY A 168 -14.94 2.47 -14.87
CA GLY A 168 -14.25 2.40 -13.58
C GLY A 168 -13.84 3.80 -13.13
N SER A 169 -13.66 4.01 -11.84
CA SER A 169 -13.19 5.25 -11.23
C SER A 169 -11.78 5.63 -11.72
N GLY A 170 -11.63 6.01 -12.95
CA GLY A 170 -10.53 6.72 -13.64
C GLY A 170 -9.06 6.37 -13.36
N GLU A 171 -8.68 5.82 -12.21
CA GLU A 171 -7.32 5.43 -11.88
C GLU A 171 -7.27 4.13 -11.05
N PRO A 172 -7.12 2.97 -11.71
CA PRO A 172 -7.01 1.68 -11.02
C PRO A 172 -5.68 1.52 -10.26
N THR A 173 -4.75 2.42 -10.46
CA THR A 173 -3.41 2.40 -9.88
C THR A 173 -3.25 3.18 -8.59
N GLN A 174 -4.31 3.72 -8.01
CA GLN A 174 -4.25 4.24 -6.65
C GLN A 174 -4.07 3.04 -5.71
N ALA A 175 -2.83 2.57 -5.65
CA ALA A 175 -2.42 1.60 -4.67
C ALA A 175 -2.74 2.17 -3.28
N ILE A 176 -3.68 1.55 -2.62
CA ILE A 176 -4.33 2.02 -1.39
C ILE A 176 -3.30 2.44 -0.34
N CYS A 177 -2.21 1.67 -0.18
CA CYS A 177 -1.13 1.94 0.77
C CYS A 177 -0.31 3.19 0.42
N SER A 178 0.06 3.38 -0.85
CA SER A 178 0.85 4.54 -1.28
C SER A 178 0.06 5.84 -1.24
N THR A 179 -1.24 5.81 -1.45
CA THR A 179 -2.11 7.00 -1.40
C THR A 179 -2.19 7.59 0.00
N LEU A 180 -2.27 6.76 1.06
CA LEU A 180 -2.25 7.24 2.45
C LEU A 180 -0.95 7.99 2.73
N ILE A 181 0.18 7.34 2.42
CA ILE A 181 1.52 7.91 2.64
C ILE A 181 1.70 9.19 1.80
N ALA A 182 1.30 9.16 0.53
CA ALA A 182 1.39 10.33 -0.34
C ALA A 182 0.60 11.53 0.20
N ARG A 183 -0.64 11.32 0.66
CA ARG A 183 -1.45 12.38 1.27
C ARG A 183 -0.83 12.94 2.55
N ALA A 184 -0.24 12.08 3.37
CA ALA A 184 0.43 12.50 4.59
C ALA A 184 1.63 13.42 4.27
N PHE A 185 2.48 13.07 3.31
CA PHE A 185 3.57 13.93 2.86
C PHE A 185 3.10 15.19 2.15
N GLN A 186 1.99 15.13 1.39
CA GLN A 186 1.38 16.30 0.78
C GLN A 186 0.87 17.32 1.81
N SER A 187 0.46 16.88 3.00
CA SER A 187 -0.01 17.78 4.06
C SER A 187 1.06 18.78 4.52
N VAL A 188 2.33 18.39 4.41
CA VAL A 188 3.50 19.25 4.68
C VAL A 188 4.16 19.77 3.39
N ARG A 189 3.49 19.61 2.23
CA ARG A 189 4.00 20.01 0.92
C ARG A 189 5.35 19.39 0.56
N TYR A 190 5.66 18.21 1.10
CA TYR A 190 6.87 17.48 0.75
C TYR A 190 6.80 17.01 -0.71
N PRO A 191 7.83 17.27 -1.54
CA PRO A 191 7.83 16.96 -2.96
C PRO A 191 8.03 15.45 -3.18
N ILE A 192 6.94 14.68 -3.27
CA ILE A 192 6.98 13.23 -3.55
C ILE A 192 7.24 12.96 -5.03
N LEU A 193 6.71 13.82 -5.90
CA LEU A 193 6.92 13.73 -7.34
C LEU A 193 7.89 14.84 -7.76
N PRO A 194 8.88 14.53 -8.64
CA PRO A 194 9.70 15.58 -9.20
C PRO A 194 8.82 16.55 -9.99
N ASP A 195 9.01 17.84 -9.76
CA ASP A 195 8.43 18.88 -10.59
C ASP A 195 9.03 18.77 -11.99
N PHE A 196 8.27 18.20 -12.91
CA PHE A 196 8.59 18.32 -14.32
C PHE A 196 8.28 19.74 -14.78
N THR A 197 9.18 20.67 -14.56
CA THR A 197 9.18 21.93 -15.29
C THR A 197 9.28 21.56 -16.78
N ARG A 198 8.20 21.79 -17.52
CA ARG A 198 8.24 21.78 -18.99
C ARG A 198 9.20 22.89 -19.39
N GLU A 199 10.47 22.56 -19.58
CA GLU A 199 11.33 23.42 -20.36
C GLU A 199 10.72 23.51 -21.76
N ASN A 200 10.35 24.74 -22.12
CA ASN A 200 9.84 25.09 -23.41
C ASN A 200 10.77 24.54 -24.49
N GLN A 201 10.28 23.58 -25.25
CA GLN A 201 10.84 23.32 -26.60
C GLN A 201 10.59 24.60 -27.41
N ARG A 202 11.64 25.37 -27.60
CA ARG A 202 11.78 26.34 -28.70
C ARG A 202 12.50 25.66 -29.86
#